data_19319504bd2079c828fb3d644fe531e8
#
_entry.id   19319504bd2079c828fb3d644fe531e8
#
_cell.length_a   1.000
_cell.length_b   1.000
_cell.length_c   1.000
_cell.angle_alpha   90.00
_cell.angle_beta   90.00
_cell.angle_gamma   90.00
#
_symmetry.space_group_name_H-M   'P 1'
#
loop_
_entity.id
_entity.type
_entity.pdbx_description
1 polymer ?
#
loop_
_entity_poly.entity_id
_entity_poly.type
_entity_poly.pdbx_seq_one_letter_code
_entity_poly.pdbx_strand_id
1 'polypeptide(L)'
;MAWTRREFVAGAAAVGAAGALGDSAAQKQQLVSPPTAPPKPLKRVLAIGDVQTGYQHDSVSHALATMERLGRSTGTYAMTIRTDSQLITKSKVWGTGKYAAPPEGTRGTNAKNLDTFDAVFFFGVGEGTLTAEQRRDLLAFVHDDGKGFVGAHTAIDAFYQWPEYGEMVGGYFDNHPWGVANGTVLVEEPAFPGWRGLGAAFPVRDEFYMALPQPYSRSKVDVIARLDATKMDLSKPGLRKDLDFPVAWAKTYGKGNVFWSTFGHPDEAWDDPRVQGIYLGALKWALGLENYVVRPHGFNP
;
A
#
# COMPACT_ATOMS: atom_id res chain seq x y z
N MET A 1 17.19 -40.58 4.88
CA MET A 1 17.44 -40.88 3.47
C MET A 1 17.35 -39.59 2.70
N ALA A 2 18.47 -39.13 2.15
CA ALA A 2 18.55 -37.86 1.41
C ALA A 2 18.36 -38.17 -0.08
N TRP A 3 17.37 -37.53 -0.70
CA TRP A 3 17.12 -37.65 -2.12
C TRP A 3 18.05 -36.70 -2.89
N THR A 4 18.79 -37.22 -3.86
CA THR A 4 19.67 -36.43 -4.71
C THR A 4 18.96 -35.99 -6.00
N ARG A 5 19.34 -34.85 -6.55
CA ARG A 5 18.75 -34.15 -7.71
C ARG A 5 18.85 -34.88 -9.06
N ARG A 6 19.22 -36.16 -9.10
CA ARG A 6 19.50 -36.88 -10.35
C ARG A 6 18.42 -37.88 -10.83
N GLU A 7 17.34 -38.05 -10.08
CA GLU A 7 16.34 -39.09 -10.38
C GLU A 7 15.03 -38.59 -11.02
N PHE A 8 15.00 -37.39 -11.57
CA PHE A 8 13.76 -36.83 -12.13
C PHE A 8 13.76 -36.73 -13.68
N VAL A 9 14.66 -37.41 -14.38
CA VAL A 9 14.66 -37.39 -15.86
C VAL A 9 14.86 -38.81 -16.38
N ALA A 10 13.81 -39.62 -16.34
CA ALA A 10 13.66 -40.79 -17.22
C ALA A 10 12.22 -41.30 -17.16
N GLY A 11 11.43 -41.06 -18.18
CA GLY A 11 10.09 -41.64 -18.30
C GLY A 11 9.19 -40.96 -19.32
N ALA A 12 9.57 -40.88 -20.58
CA ALA A 12 8.62 -40.67 -21.68
C ALA A 12 8.87 -41.69 -22.77
N ALA A 13 8.11 -42.76 -22.71
CA ALA A 13 8.09 -43.78 -23.80
C ALA A 13 7.22 -43.27 -24.94
N ALA A 14 7.74 -43.50 -26.18
CA ALA A 14 7.11 -43.20 -27.44
C ALA A 14 5.88 -44.09 -27.71
N VAL A 15 4.80 -43.47 -28.18
CA VAL A 15 3.76 -44.13 -28.97
C VAL A 15 3.66 -43.42 -30.30
N GLY A 16 4.08 -44.07 -31.35
CA GLY A 16 3.92 -43.61 -32.72
C GLY A 16 2.52 -43.89 -33.24
N ALA A 17 1.95 -42.93 -33.96
CA ALA A 17 0.88 -43.16 -34.93
C ALA A 17 1.12 -42.27 -36.15
N ALA A 18 1.26 -42.90 -37.32
CA ALA A 18 1.33 -42.23 -38.60
C ALA A 18 -0.04 -41.74 -39.04
N GLY A 19 -0.11 -40.58 -39.67
CA GLY A 19 -1.33 -40.12 -40.31
C GLY A 19 -1.26 -38.69 -40.84
N ALA A 20 -1.19 -38.58 -42.17
CA ALA A 20 -1.66 -37.48 -43.02
C ALA A 20 -0.86 -36.18 -43.07
N LEU A 21 -0.22 -35.98 -44.20
CA LEU A 21 0.27 -34.70 -44.71
C LEU A 21 -0.89 -33.70 -44.93
N GLY A 22 -0.93 -32.67 -44.16
CA GLY A 22 -1.75 -31.52 -44.38
C GLY A 22 -0.87 -30.26 -44.40
N ASP A 23 -0.96 -29.48 -45.47
CA ASP A 23 -0.24 -28.23 -45.68
C ASP A 23 -0.32 -27.32 -44.47
N SER A 24 0.76 -27.18 -43.72
CA SER A 24 0.89 -26.16 -42.69
C SER A 24 1.38 -24.87 -43.31
N ALA A 25 0.46 -23.95 -43.56
CA ALA A 25 0.81 -22.57 -43.80
C ALA A 25 1.70 -22.08 -42.63
N ALA A 26 2.96 -21.81 -42.92
CA ALA A 26 3.90 -21.25 -41.97
C ALA A 26 3.33 -19.93 -41.46
N GLN A 27 2.81 -19.94 -40.21
CA GLN A 27 2.48 -18.73 -39.47
C GLN A 27 3.77 -17.94 -39.29
N LYS A 28 3.96 -16.91 -40.13
CA LYS A 28 5.01 -15.91 -39.93
C LYS A 28 4.78 -15.31 -38.59
N GLN A 29 5.57 -15.71 -37.58
CA GLN A 29 5.69 -14.99 -36.33
C GLN A 29 6.09 -13.57 -36.70
N GLN A 30 5.15 -12.66 -36.54
CA GLN A 30 5.40 -11.23 -36.65
C GLN A 30 6.38 -10.88 -35.53
N LEU A 31 7.66 -10.73 -35.87
CA LEU A 31 8.67 -10.19 -34.96
C LEU A 31 8.18 -8.80 -34.54
N VAL A 32 7.68 -8.71 -33.32
CA VAL A 32 7.37 -7.43 -32.71
C VAL A 32 8.68 -6.66 -32.61
N SER A 33 8.80 -5.59 -33.38
CA SER A 33 9.96 -4.71 -33.31
C SER A 33 10.19 -4.28 -31.87
N PRO A 34 11.42 -4.32 -31.35
CA PRO A 34 11.68 -3.85 -29.99
C PRO A 34 11.23 -2.38 -29.87
N PRO A 35 10.69 -2.00 -28.72
CA PRO A 35 10.25 -0.61 -28.51
C PRO A 35 11.40 0.35 -28.78
N THR A 36 11.14 1.39 -29.55
CA THR A 36 12.13 2.36 -30.03
C THR A 36 12.69 3.29 -28.94
N ALA A 37 12.17 3.21 -27.71
CA ALA A 37 12.67 3.90 -26.53
C ALA A 37 12.82 2.93 -25.38
N PRO A 38 13.86 3.07 -24.51
CA PRO A 38 13.94 2.27 -23.30
C PRO A 38 12.72 2.50 -22.43
N PRO A 39 12.13 1.46 -21.83
CA PRO A 39 11.00 1.61 -20.96
C PRO A 39 11.34 2.58 -19.82
N LYS A 40 10.42 3.51 -19.52
CA LYS A 40 10.58 4.44 -18.41
C LYS A 40 10.83 3.65 -17.12
N PRO A 41 11.88 3.96 -16.34
CA PRO A 41 12.15 3.18 -15.13
C PRO A 41 10.95 3.28 -14.18
N LEU A 42 10.53 2.10 -13.65
CA LEU A 42 9.45 2.03 -12.68
C LEU A 42 9.83 2.77 -11.40
N LYS A 43 8.87 3.44 -10.79
CA LYS A 43 9.00 3.94 -9.43
C LYS A 43 9.19 2.77 -8.46
N ARG A 44 9.77 3.02 -7.29
CA ARG A 44 10.10 2.01 -6.29
C ARG A 44 9.29 2.23 -5.03
N VAL A 45 8.54 1.23 -4.59
CA VAL A 45 7.72 1.28 -3.37
C VAL A 45 8.25 0.25 -2.38
N LEU A 46 8.48 0.69 -1.14
CA LEU A 46 8.70 -0.20 0.00
C LEU A 46 7.34 -0.51 0.63
N ALA A 47 6.93 -1.77 0.62
CA ALA A 47 5.71 -2.22 1.27
C ALA A 47 6.06 -2.90 2.60
N ILE A 48 5.47 -2.41 3.68
CA ILE A 48 5.67 -2.90 5.05
C ILE A 48 4.38 -3.52 5.57
N GLY A 49 4.45 -4.81 5.93
CA GLY A 49 3.41 -5.54 6.63
C GLY A 49 3.90 -5.98 8.02
N ASP A 50 4.39 -5.03 8.82
CA ASP A 50 4.92 -5.32 10.17
C ASP A 50 3.78 -5.39 11.19
N VAL A 51 3.48 -6.60 11.64
CA VAL A 51 2.41 -6.92 12.60
C VAL A 51 2.93 -7.56 13.88
N GLN A 52 4.22 -7.36 14.19
CA GLN A 52 4.88 -8.05 15.32
C GLN A 52 4.36 -7.61 16.69
N THR A 53 3.81 -6.40 16.79
CA THR A 53 3.45 -5.79 18.08
C THR A 53 1.96 -5.48 18.24
N GLY A 54 1.11 -5.87 17.29
CA GLY A 54 -0.32 -5.60 17.31
C GLY A 54 -1.16 -6.76 16.77
N TYR A 55 -2.42 -6.49 16.49
CA TYR A 55 -3.34 -7.49 15.93
C TYR A 55 -2.93 -7.87 14.50
N GLN A 56 -2.77 -9.16 14.25
CA GLN A 56 -2.31 -9.68 12.95
C GLN A 56 -3.50 -9.93 12.04
N HIS A 57 -3.79 -8.96 11.15
CA HIS A 57 -4.83 -9.11 10.14
C HIS A 57 -4.41 -10.14 9.08
N ASP A 58 -5.29 -11.11 8.79
CA ASP A 58 -5.04 -12.14 7.78
C ASP A 58 -4.86 -11.52 6.38
N SER A 59 -5.56 -10.43 6.10
CA SER A 59 -5.55 -9.72 4.82
C SER A 59 -4.21 -9.05 4.45
N VAL A 60 -3.26 -8.88 5.37
CA VAL A 60 -1.98 -8.22 5.10
C VAL A 60 -1.24 -8.86 3.91
N SER A 61 -1.16 -10.20 3.89
CA SER A 61 -0.48 -10.92 2.82
C SER A 61 -1.14 -10.71 1.47
N HIS A 62 -2.47 -10.77 1.42
CA HIS A 62 -3.26 -10.55 0.21
C HIS A 62 -3.14 -9.09 -0.29
N ALA A 63 -3.19 -8.13 0.64
CA ALA A 63 -2.96 -6.71 0.37
C ALA A 63 -1.63 -6.46 -0.34
N LEU A 64 -0.54 -6.92 0.26
CA LEU A 64 0.81 -6.71 -0.25
C LEU A 64 1.00 -7.36 -1.64
N ALA A 65 0.49 -8.59 -1.83
CA ALA A 65 0.56 -9.30 -3.12
C ALA A 65 -0.28 -8.59 -4.19
N THR A 66 -1.48 -8.11 -3.84
CA THR A 66 -2.36 -7.36 -4.75
C THR A 66 -1.71 -6.06 -5.19
N MET A 67 -1.15 -5.28 -4.27
CA MET A 67 -0.49 -4.02 -4.61
C MET A 67 0.77 -4.24 -5.45
N GLU A 68 1.56 -5.28 -5.18
CA GLU A 68 2.71 -5.65 -6.01
C GLU A 68 2.28 -5.99 -7.45
N ARG A 69 1.25 -6.82 -7.60
CA ARG A 69 0.68 -7.20 -8.90
C ARG A 69 0.17 -5.99 -9.66
N LEU A 70 -0.55 -5.07 -9.01
CA LEU A 70 -1.05 -3.84 -9.63
C LEU A 70 0.08 -2.93 -10.13
N GLY A 71 1.14 -2.76 -9.35
CA GLY A 71 2.30 -1.96 -9.78
C GLY A 71 2.93 -2.50 -11.06
N ARG A 72 3.14 -3.82 -11.15
CA ARG A 72 3.70 -4.47 -12.34
C ARG A 72 2.75 -4.44 -13.52
N SER A 73 1.50 -4.87 -13.33
CA SER A 73 0.53 -4.96 -14.43
C SER A 73 0.21 -3.63 -15.08
N THR A 74 0.28 -2.54 -14.30
CA THR A 74 0.06 -1.18 -14.82
C THR A 74 1.34 -0.48 -15.30
N GLY A 75 2.51 -1.11 -15.12
CA GLY A 75 3.81 -0.49 -15.45
C GLY A 75 4.11 0.78 -14.64
N THR A 76 3.57 0.89 -13.41
CA THR A 76 3.63 2.10 -12.60
C THR A 76 4.81 2.07 -11.63
N TYR A 77 4.93 0.99 -10.84
CA TYR A 77 5.98 0.83 -9.84
C TYR A 77 6.39 -0.64 -9.66
N ALA A 78 7.58 -0.84 -9.13
CA ALA A 78 8.03 -2.11 -8.58
C ALA A 78 8.00 -2.03 -7.05
N MET A 79 7.48 -3.08 -6.39
CA MET A 79 7.32 -3.14 -4.95
C MET A 79 8.36 -4.08 -4.32
N THR A 80 8.94 -3.66 -3.20
CA THR A 80 9.74 -4.51 -2.32
C THR A 80 8.93 -4.76 -1.05
N ILE A 81 8.51 -6.00 -0.85
CA ILE A 81 7.68 -6.39 0.31
C ILE A 81 8.58 -6.79 1.47
N ARG A 82 8.25 -6.28 2.67
CA ARG A 82 8.87 -6.63 3.94
C ARG A 82 7.79 -6.87 5.00
N THR A 83 8.00 -7.90 5.81
CA THR A 83 7.17 -8.19 6.99
C THR A 83 7.86 -7.73 8.29
N ASP A 84 8.86 -6.89 8.13
CA ASP A 84 9.63 -6.23 9.19
C ASP A 84 9.92 -4.78 8.77
N SER A 85 10.31 -3.97 9.73
CA SER A 85 10.62 -2.54 9.54
C SER A 85 12.11 -2.25 9.30
N GLN A 86 12.95 -3.28 9.06
CA GLN A 86 14.40 -3.13 8.96
C GLN A 86 14.85 -2.11 7.91
N LEU A 87 14.15 -2.04 6.75
CA LEU A 87 14.52 -1.12 5.66
C LEU A 87 14.01 0.32 5.86
N ILE A 88 13.23 0.58 6.91
CA ILE A 88 12.84 1.95 7.29
C ILE A 88 14.05 2.60 7.99
N THR A 89 15.02 3.01 7.21
CA THR A 89 16.23 3.73 7.66
C THR A 89 16.92 4.36 6.46
N LYS A 90 17.66 5.45 6.67
CA LYS A 90 18.60 6.03 5.70
C LYS A 90 20.00 5.42 5.81
N SER A 91 20.28 4.68 6.88
CA SER A 91 21.48 3.88 6.99
C SER A 91 21.42 2.66 6.07
N LYS A 92 22.55 2.28 5.48
CA LYS A 92 22.62 1.11 4.60
C LYS A 92 22.47 -0.18 5.39
N VAL A 93 21.52 -1.02 4.99
CA VAL A 93 21.31 -2.36 5.58
C VAL A 93 22.15 -3.37 4.82
N TRP A 94 23.26 -3.78 5.43
CA TRP A 94 24.19 -4.71 4.83
C TRP A 94 23.81 -6.17 5.13
N GLY A 95 24.20 -7.06 4.21
CA GLY A 95 24.16 -8.50 4.42
C GLY A 95 25.43 -9.02 5.09
N THR A 96 25.74 -10.28 4.85
CA THR A 96 26.92 -10.97 5.39
C THR A 96 27.85 -11.46 4.27
N GLY A 97 29.06 -11.86 4.60
CA GLY A 97 30.06 -12.33 3.64
C GLY A 97 30.37 -11.28 2.57
N LYS A 98 30.31 -11.66 1.29
CA LYS A 98 30.56 -10.73 0.17
C LYS A 98 29.58 -9.56 0.10
N TYR A 99 28.48 -9.59 0.84
CA TYR A 99 27.48 -8.53 0.91
C TYR A 99 27.58 -7.71 2.22
N ALA A 100 28.58 -7.97 3.05
CA ALA A 100 28.86 -7.16 4.22
C ALA A 100 29.32 -5.75 3.84
N ALA A 101 29.39 -4.86 4.85
CA ALA A 101 29.94 -3.52 4.66
C ALA A 101 31.42 -3.60 4.24
N PRO A 102 31.90 -2.67 3.40
CA PRO A 102 33.36 -2.56 3.13
C PRO A 102 34.14 -2.28 4.44
N PRO A 103 35.37 -2.80 4.61
CA PRO A 103 36.15 -3.53 3.60
C PRO A 103 35.88 -5.04 3.47
N GLU A 104 35.09 -5.64 4.39
CA GLU A 104 34.84 -7.09 4.38
C GLU A 104 34.03 -7.55 3.17
N GLY A 105 33.10 -6.71 2.71
CA GLY A 105 32.23 -7.01 1.57
C GLY A 105 32.68 -6.37 0.28
N THR A 106 32.38 -7.05 -0.84
CA THR A 106 32.73 -6.58 -2.20
C THR A 106 31.51 -6.20 -3.05
N ARG A 107 30.28 -6.41 -2.57
CA ARG A 107 29.02 -6.19 -3.31
C ARG A 107 28.05 -5.25 -2.58
N GLY A 108 28.51 -4.03 -2.29
CA GLY A 108 27.73 -3.01 -1.61
C GLY A 108 26.44 -2.55 -2.28
N THR A 109 26.29 -2.81 -3.59
CA THR A 109 25.09 -2.44 -4.37
C THR A 109 23.80 -3.15 -3.93
N ASN A 110 23.90 -4.20 -3.10
CA ASN A 110 22.73 -4.89 -2.55
C ASN A 110 22.20 -4.26 -1.25
N ALA A 111 22.94 -3.33 -0.65
CA ALA A 111 22.46 -2.62 0.53
C ALA A 111 21.29 -1.71 0.15
N LYS A 112 20.11 -1.98 0.72
CA LYS A 112 18.90 -1.18 0.53
C LYS A 112 18.60 -0.40 1.80
N ASN A 113 17.95 0.74 1.60
CA ASN A 113 17.45 1.63 2.63
C ASN A 113 16.36 2.52 2.02
N LEU A 114 15.83 3.50 2.76
CA LEU A 114 14.81 4.42 2.26
C LEU A 114 15.25 5.18 0.99
N ASP A 115 16.53 5.53 0.84
CA ASP A 115 17.02 6.21 -0.38
C ASP A 115 16.83 5.39 -1.67
N THR A 116 16.54 4.10 -1.53
CA THR A 116 16.24 3.22 -2.66
C THR A 116 14.82 3.41 -3.20
N PHE A 117 13.91 4.01 -2.41
CA PHE A 117 12.48 4.02 -2.67
C PHE A 117 11.95 5.43 -2.93
N ASP A 118 10.79 5.49 -3.59
CA ASP A 118 10.05 6.73 -3.90
C ASP A 118 8.81 6.88 -3.01
N ALA A 119 8.31 5.79 -2.42
CA ALA A 119 7.21 5.79 -1.47
C ALA A 119 7.27 4.58 -0.54
N VAL A 120 6.57 4.71 0.60
CA VAL A 120 6.23 3.61 1.51
C VAL A 120 4.74 3.31 1.39
N PHE A 121 4.38 2.03 1.22
CA PHE A 121 3.04 1.49 1.45
C PHE A 121 3.06 0.76 2.79
N PHE A 122 2.23 1.19 3.74
CA PHE A 122 2.29 0.71 5.12
C PHE A 122 0.97 0.08 5.55
N PHE A 123 1.00 -1.20 5.84
CA PHE A 123 -0.08 -1.97 6.46
C PHE A 123 0.47 -2.66 7.72
N GLY A 124 1.00 -1.86 8.64
CA GLY A 124 1.51 -2.33 9.93
C GLY A 124 0.58 -1.92 11.07
N VAL A 125 0.82 -2.47 12.25
CA VAL A 125 -0.02 -2.29 13.43
C VAL A 125 0.80 -2.32 14.72
N GLY A 126 0.32 -1.64 15.76
CA GLY A 126 0.94 -1.60 17.09
C GLY A 126 2.15 -0.68 17.16
N GLU A 127 2.92 -0.78 18.25
CA GLU A 127 4.06 0.15 18.49
C GLU A 127 5.26 -0.11 17.58
N GLY A 128 5.28 -1.23 16.86
CA GLY A 128 6.35 -1.57 15.93
C GLY A 128 7.69 -1.81 16.61
N THR A 129 8.73 -1.94 15.77
CA THR A 129 10.11 -2.24 16.21
C THR A 129 11.10 -1.15 15.81
N LEU A 130 10.62 0.01 15.37
CA LEU A 130 11.46 1.10 14.89
C LEU A 130 12.30 1.71 16.01
N THR A 131 13.61 1.79 15.79
CA THR A 131 14.52 2.57 16.63
C THR A 131 14.24 4.07 16.50
N ALA A 132 14.76 4.87 17.43
CA ALA A 132 14.63 6.34 17.35
C ALA A 132 15.28 6.92 16.07
N GLU A 133 16.33 6.29 15.54
CA GLU A 133 16.93 6.67 14.26
C GLU A 133 15.98 6.39 13.10
N GLN A 134 15.43 5.19 13.02
CA GLN A 134 14.48 4.79 11.99
C GLN A 134 13.22 5.67 11.98
N ARG A 135 12.73 6.07 13.17
CA ARG A 135 11.60 7.02 13.30
C ARG A 135 11.95 8.37 12.66
N ARG A 136 13.12 8.94 12.97
CA ARG A 136 13.59 10.19 12.34
C ARG A 136 13.75 10.03 10.83
N ASP A 137 14.29 8.90 10.38
CA ASP A 137 14.53 8.62 8.97
C ASP A 137 13.22 8.54 8.17
N LEU A 138 12.17 7.91 8.72
CA LEU A 138 10.85 7.86 8.09
C LEU A 138 10.24 9.25 7.96
N LEU A 139 10.28 10.06 9.02
CA LEU A 139 9.76 11.42 8.95
C LEU A 139 10.52 12.27 7.93
N ALA A 140 11.85 12.21 7.93
CA ALA A 140 12.67 12.93 6.98
C ALA A 140 12.45 12.45 5.53
N PHE A 141 12.25 11.15 5.31
CA PHE A 141 11.92 10.60 4.00
C PHE A 141 10.66 11.24 3.41
N VAL A 142 9.61 11.41 4.21
CA VAL A 142 8.38 12.05 3.75
C VAL A 142 8.52 13.56 3.74
N HIS A 143 8.92 14.17 4.87
CA HIS A 143 8.89 15.61 5.08
C HIS A 143 9.94 16.35 4.23
N ASP A 144 11.19 15.90 4.29
CA ASP A 144 12.32 16.63 3.72
C ASP A 144 12.64 16.19 2.28
N ASP A 145 12.61 14.86 2.02
CA ASP A 145 12.92 14.29 0.71
C ASP A 145 11.71 14.32 -0.24
N GLY A 146 10.50 14.63 0.27
CA GLY A 146 9.29 14.74 -0.54
C GLY A 146 8.80 13.40 -1.09
N LYS A 147 9.09 12.32 -0.39
CA LYS A 147 8.65 10.96 -0.76
C LYS A 147 7.24 10.68 -0.28
N GLY A 148 6.59 9.66 -0.89
CA GLY A 148 5.21 9.33 -0.60
C GLY A 148 5.03 8.38 0.58
N PHE A 149 3.89 8.50 1.29
CA PHE A 149 3.44 7.54 2.28
C PHE A 149 1.97 7.19 2.03
N VAL A 150 1.66 5.89 1.89
CA VAL A 150 0.29 5.39 1.73
C VAL A 150 0.01 4.39 2.84
N GLY A 151 -0.82 4.77 3.78
CA GLY A 151 -1.27 3.94 4.88
C GLY A 151 -2.55 3.18 4.53
N ALA A 152 -2.56 1.88 4.79
CA ALA A 152 -3.73 1.04 4.65
C ALA A 152 -4.24 0.62 6.02
N HIS A 153 -5.55 0.68 6.21
CA HIS A 153 -6.29 0.17 7.35
C HIS A 153 -5.62 0.50 8.69
N THR A 154 -4.88 -0.45 9.26
CA THR A 154 -4.20 -0.33 10.56
C THR A 154 -3.04 0.66 10.59
N ALA A 155 -2.72 1.33 9.49
CA ALA A 155 -1.66 2.31 9.51
C ALA A 155 -1.88 3.45 10.53
N ILE A 156 -3.13 3.72 10.94
CA ILE A 156 -3.44 4.65 12.04
C ILE A 156 -3.61 3.95 13.39
N ASP A 157 -3.61 2.62 13.43
CA ASP A 157 -3.57 1.78 14.64
C ASP A 157 -2.12 1.37 14.98
N ALA A 158 -1.21 2.31 14.77
CA ALA A 158 0.21 2.10 14.95
C ALA A 158 0.88 3.31 15.62
N PHE A 159 1.93 3.04 16.40
CA PHE A 159 2.83 4.05 16.96
C PHE A 159 2.16 5.13 17.82
N TYR A 160 1.22 4.78 18.67
CA TYR A 160 0.53 5.73 19.57
C TYR A 160 1.47 6.54 20.45
N GLN A 161 2.64 5.98 20.79
CA GLN A 161 3.67 6.65 21.58
C GLN A 161 4.65 7.49 20.74
N TRP A 162 4.29 7.78 19.48
CA TRP A 162 5.10 8.58 18.57
C TRP A 162 4.24 9.67 17.91
N PRO A 163 4.02 10.81 18.61
CA PRO A 163 3.11 11.87 18.16
C PRO A 163 3.39 12.40 16.75
N GLU A 164 4.67 12.47 16.36
CA GLU A 164 5.06 12.96 15.04
C GLU A 164 4.60 12.01 13.92
N TYR A 165 4.47 10.72 14.19
CA TYR A 165 3.87 9.78 13.26
C TYR A 165 2.37 10.08 13.06
N GLY A 166 1.64 10.31 14.15
CA GLY A 166 0.24 10.70 14.08
C GLY A 166 0.02 12.02 13.31
N GLU A 167 0.89 13.00 13.52
CA GLU A 167 0.88 14.23 12.71
C GLU A 167 1.20 13.96 11.24
N MET A 168 2.12 13.06 10.93
CA MET A 168 2.44 12.67 9.56
C MET A 168 1.26 11.98 8.89
N VAL A 169 0.70 10.91 9.50
CA VAL A 169 -0.38 10.11 8.89
C VAL A 169 -1.73 10.81 8.95
N GLY A 170 -1.92 11.73 9.90
CA GLY A 170 -3.10 12.59 10.01
C GLY A 170 -4.14 12.15 11.04
N GLY A 171 -3.89 11.08 11.80
CA GLY A 171 -4.80 10.58 12.83
C GLY A 171 -4.30 9.31 13.50
N TYR A 172 -4.95 8.95 14.60
CA TYR A 172 -4.83 7.65 15.25
C TYR A 172 -6.18 6.98 15.33
N PHE A 173 -6.19 5.66 15.29
CA PHE A 173 -7.38 4.86 15.51
C PHE A 173 -7.92 5.06 16.92
N ASP A 174 -9.25 5.16 17.02
CA ASP A 174 -10.00 5.23 18.28
C ASP A 174 -10.78 3.93 18.50
N ASN A 175 -11.71 3.64 17.58
CA ASN A 175 -12.64 2.51 17.71
C ASN A 175 -13.19 2.11 16.33
N HIS A 176 -13.80 0.92 16.25
CA HIS A 176 -14.54 0.37 15.11
C HIS A 176 -15.89 -0.20 15.57
N PRO A 177 -16.86 0.60 16.01
CA PRO A 177 -18.04 0.16 16.76
C PRO A 177 -18.96 -0.79 16.00
N TRP A 178 -18.84 -0.85 14.68
CA TRP A 178 -19.65 -1.74 13.83
C TRP A 178 -18.91 -3.05 13.46
N GLY A 179 -17.61 -3.18 13.77
CA GLY A 179 -16.79 -4.26 13.23
C GLY A 179 -16.84 -4.28 11.70
N VAL A 180 -16.71 -5.45 11.08
CA VAL A 180 -16.89 -5.61 9.63
C VAL A 180 -18.38 -5.50 9.28
N ALA A 181 -18.79 -4.45 8.61
CA ALA A 181 -20.17 -4.11 8.31
C ALA A 181 -20.34 -3.64 6.85
N ASN A 182 -21.60 -3.71 6.38
CA ASN A 182 -21.98 -3.03 5.16
C ASN A 182 -22.14 -1.53 5.44
N GLY A 183 -21.48 -0.69 4.66
CA GLY A 183 -21.61 0.75 4.72
C GLY A 183 -21.85 1.37 3.35
N THR A 184 -22.31 2.61 3.36
CA THR A 184 -22.34 3.45 2.14
C THR A 184 -21.27 4.52 2.31
N VAL A 185 -20.36 4.61 1.37
CA VAL A 185 -19.32 5.63 1.32
C VAL A 185 -19.79 6.80 0.49
N LEU A 186 -19.70 8.01 1.03
CA LEU A 186 -19.94 9.27 0.34
C LEU A 186 -18.61 9.83 -0.13
N VAL A 187 -18.48 10.11 -1.42
CA VAL A 187 -17.25 10.65 -2.02
C VAL A 187 -17.32 12.19 -1.94
N GLU A 188 -16.38 12.78 -1.21
CA GLU A 188 -16.28 14.25 -1.07
C GLU A 188 -15.36 14.84 -2.14
N GLU A 189 -14.25 14.12 -2.47
CA GLU A 189 -13.26 14.57 -3.44
C GLU A 189 -13.14 13.60 -4.63
N PRO A 190 -14.11 13.62 -5.59
CA PRO A 190 -14.13 12.69 -6.72
C PRO A 190 -12.99 12.91 -7.71
N ALA A 191 -12.29 14.04 -7.63
CA ALA A 191 -11.12 14.33 -8.47
C ALA A 191 -9.85 13.64 -7.98
N PHE A 192 -9.82 13.14 -6.74
CA PHE A 192 -8.64 12.44 -6.20
C PHE A 192 -8.33 11.18 -7.03
N PRO A 193 -7.06 10.89 -7.34
CA PRO A 193 -6.68 9.69 -8.07
C PRO A 193 -7.20 8.41 -7.41
N GLY A 194 -7.84 7.55 -8.24
CA GLY A 194 -8.46 6.31 -7.75
C GLY A 194 -9.94 6.43 -7.34
N TRP A 195 -10.45 7.65 -7.17
CA TRP A 195 -11.86 7.90 -6.82
C TRP A 195 -12.72 8.34 -8.01
N ARG A 196 -12.09 8.68 -9.12
CA ARG A 196 -12.79 9.05 -10.36
C ARG A 196 -13.65 7.90 -10.87
N GLY A 197 -14.91 8.17 -11.12
CA GLY A 197 -15.85 7.17 -11.65
C GLY A 197 -16.55 6.30 -10.61
N LEU A 198 -16.25 6.46 -9.30
CA LEU A 198 -16.96 5.75 -8.23
C LEU A 198 -18.36 6.31 -7.96
N GLY A 199 -18.71 7.48 -8.54
CA GLY A 199 -19.96 8.19 -8.28
C GLY A 199 -19.90 8.99 -6.98
N ALA A 200 -21.04 9.63 -6.62
CA ALA A 200 -21.13 10.40 -5.38
C ALA A 200 -21.21 9.49 -4.13
N ALA A 201 -21.65 8.24 -4.31
CA ALA A 201 -21.72 7.26 -3.23
C ALA A 201 -21.65 5.83 -3.77
N PHE A 202 -21.11 4.90 -2.95
CA PHE A 202 -21.10 3.48 -3.28
C PHE A 202 -21.19 2.61 -2.03
N PRO A 203 -21.81 1.41 -2.11
CA PRO A 203 -21.82 0.46 -1.00
C PRO A 203 -20.48 -0.30 -0.94
N VAL A 204 -20.03 -0.62 0.27
CA VAL A 204 -18.86 -1.46 0.52
C VAL A 204 -19.04 -2.22 1.83
N ARG A 205 -18.43 -3.40 1.93
CA ARG A 205 -18.34 -4.16 3.18
C ARG A 205 -16.90 -4.15 3.65
N ASP A 206 -16.65 -3.50 4.78
CA ASP A 206 -15.32 -3.41 5.40
C ASP A 206 -15.45 -3.08 6.89
N GLU A 207 -14.34 -2.92 7.59
CA GLU A 207 -14.29 -2.39 8.93
C GLU A 207 -14.02 -0.89 8.91
N PHE A 208 -14.91 -0.11 9.51
CA PHE A 208 -14.83 1.35 9.47
C PHE A 208 -14.21 1.89 10.77
N TYR A 209 -13.02 2.45 10.66
CA TYR A 209 -12.30 3.05 11.76
C TYR A 209 -12.81 4.46 12.05
N MET A 210 -12.92 4.76 13.33
CA MET A 210 -13.00 6.13 13.81
C MET A 210 -11.61 6.61 14.22
N ALA A 211 -11.32 7.87 13.93
CA ALA A 211 -10.09 8.51 14.36
C ALA A 211 -10.27 9.21 15.70
N LEU A 212 -9.24 9.15 16.56
CA LEU A 212 -9.15 9.99 17.78
C LEU A 212 -9.32 11.47 17.42
N PRO A 213 -9.90 12.30 18.32
CA PRO A 213 -10.09 13.72 18.07
C PRO A 213 -8.78 14.51 17.82
N GLN A 214 -7.65 13.93 18.23
CA GLN A 214 -6.31 14.46 17.99
C GLN A 214 -5.37 13.29 17.58
N PRO A 215 -4.47 13.49 16.61
CA PRO A 215 -4.21 14.71 15.84
C PRO A 215 -5.15 14.93 14.64
N TYR A 216 -6.15 14.02 14.42
CA TYR A 216 -7.11 14.18 13.33
C TYR A 216 -7.86 15.49 13.41
N SER A 217 -7.93 16.19 12.28
CA SER A 217 -8.76 17.38 12.12
C SER A 217 -8.99 17.63 10.63
N ARG A 218 -10.22 17.93 10.25
CA ARG A 218 -10.56 18.36 8.88
C ARG A 218 -9.83 19.63 8.42
N SER A 219 -9.29 20.42 9.34
CA SER A 219 -8.43 21.54 8.97
C SER A 219 -6.99 21.13 8.62
N LYS A 220 -6.59 19.88 8.94
CA LYS A 220 -5.24 19.36 8.72
C LYS A 220 -5.19 18.30 7.61
N VAL A 221 -6.32 17.65 7.32
CA VAL A 221 -6.44 16.61 6.29
C VAL A 221 -7.54 16.96 5.31
N ASP A 222 -7.37 16.57 4.08
CA ASP A 222 -8.37 16.65 3.01
C ASP A 222 -9.13 15.32 3.00
N VAL A 223 -10.34 15.30 3.51
CA VAL A 223 -11.16 14.08 3.57
C VAL A 223 -11.68 13.76 2.18
N ILE A 224 -11.20 12.68 1.62
CA ILE A 224 -11.56 12.24 0.26
C ILE A 224 -12.94 11.58 0.23
N ALA A 225 -13.25 10.84 1.31
CA ALA A 225 -14.54 10.19 1.44
C ALA A 225 -14.85 9.87 2.91
N ARG A 226 -16.13 9.76 3.21
CA ARG A 226 -16.66 9.44 4.54
C ARG A 226 -17.76 8.38 4.48
N LEU A 227 -18.04 7.78 5.62
CA LEU A 227 -19.19 6.89 5.77
C LEU A 227 -20.49 7.72 5.84
N ASP A 228 -21.56 7.23 5.21
CA ASP A 228 -22.91 7.80 5.37
C ASP A 228 -23.48 7.41 6.73
N ALA A 229 -23.35 8.31 7.70
CA ALA A 229 -23.79 8.06 9.06
C ALA A 229 -25.30 7.76 9.13
N THR A 230 -26.12 8.26 8.19
CA THR A 230 -27.58 8.06 8.18
C THR A 230 -27.97 6.61 7.90
N LYS A 231 -27.05 5.82 7.38
CA LYS A 231 -27.24 4.40 7.06
C LYS A 231 -26.53 3.45 8.01
N MET A 232 -25.95 3.98 9.10
CA MET A 232 -25.27 3.20 10.11
C MET A 232 -26.11 3.11 11.39
N ASP A 233 -25.87 2.05 12.19
CA ASP A 233 -26.44 1.92 13.51
C ASP A 233 -25.79 2.91 14.48
N LEU A 234 -26.46 4.03 14.71
CA LEU A 234 -25.99 5.09 15.61
C LEU A 234 -26.26 4.80 17.10
N SER A 235 -26.85 3.67 17.46
CA SER A 235 -27.03 3.26 18.85
C SER A 235 -25.76 2.63 19.45
N LYS A 236 -24.73 2.36 18.66
CA LYS A 236 -23.48 1.79 19.13
C LYS A 236 -22.76 2.73 20.12
N PRO A 237 -22.16 2.18 21.19
CA PRO A 237 -21.44 2.98 22.17
C PRO A 237 -20.13 3.53 21.57
N GLY A 238 -19.68 4.65 22.11
CA GLY A 238 -18.38 5.23 21.77
C GLY A 238 -18.32 5.94 20.42
N LEU A 239 -19.45 6.21 19.78
CA LEU A 239 -19.48 6.96 18.53
C LEU A 239 -19.04 8.41 18.71
N ARG A 240 -18.38 8.96 17.69
CA ARG A 240 -18.08 10.39 17.59
C ARG A 240 -19.38 11.19 17.58
N LYS A 241 -19.44 12.23 18.39
CA LYS A 241 -20.64 13.09 18.54
C LYS A 241 -20.92 13.93 17.30
N ASP A 242 -19.86 14.26 16.54
CA ASP A 242 -19.95 15.05 15.31
C ASP A 242 -20.42 14.22 14.11
N LEU A 243 -20.50 12.88 14.24
CA LEU A 243 -20.86 11.94 13.19
C LEU A 243 -19.96 12.03 11.94
N ASP A 244 -18.76 12.58 12.07
CA ASP A 244 -17.75 12.64 11.03
C ASP A 244 -16.92 11.34 11.03
N PHE A 245 -17.20 10.46 10.09
CA PHE A 245 -16.54 9.15 9.97
C PHE A 245 -15.74 9.08 8.65
N PRO A 246 -14.54 9.69 8.57
CA PRO A 246 -13.73 9.63 7.37
C PRO A 246 -13.29 8.20 7.09
N VAL A 247 -13.41 7.77 5.84
CA VAL A 247 -12.92 6.46 5.38
C VAL A 247 -11.63 6.58 4.56
N ALA A 248 -11.30 7.78 4.09
CA ALA A 248 -10.04 8.09 3.46
C ALA A 248 -9.73 9.58 3.54
N TRP A 249 -8.45 9.90 3.69
CA TRP A 249 -7.96 11.28 3.60
C TRP A 249 -6.60 11.35 2.93
N ALA A 250 -6.28 12.54 2.44
CA ALA A 250 -4.98 12.92 1.93
C ALA A 250 -4.47 14.15 2.68
N LYS A 251 -3.16 14.28 2.77
CA LYS A 251 -2.50 15.48 3.28
C LYS A 251 -1.10 15.62 2.69
N THR A 252 -0.55 16.82 2.78
CA THR A 252 0.89 17.05 2.60
C THR A 252 1.57 17.03 3.97
N TYR A 253 2.76 16.44 4.06
CA TYR A 253 3.62 16.50 5.22
C TYR A 253 5.01 16.95 4.78
N GLY A 254 5.34 18.20 5.08
CA GLY A 254 6.49 18.86 4.46
C GLY A 254 6.34 18.87 2.93
N LYS A 255 7.28 18.23 2.23
CA LYS A 255 7.27 18.12 0.77
C LYS A 255 6.57 16.85 0.26
N GLY A 256 6.25 15.90 1.14
CA GLY A 256 5.72 14.60 0.76
C GLY A 256 4.20 14.52 0.80
N ASN A 257 3.67 13.58 0.05
CA ASN A 257 2.24 13.28 -0.06
C ASN A 257 1.90 12.07 0.82
N VAL A 258 0.88 12.21 1.66
CA VAL A 258 0.43 11.18 2.61
C VAL A 258 -1.05 10.88 2.37
N PHE A 259 -1.38 9.61 2.21
CA PHE A 259 -2.74 9.11 2.09
C PHE A 259 -3.00 8.03 3.13
N TRP A 260 -4.22 7.96 3.62
CA TRP A 260 -4.73 6.86 4.43
C TRP A 260 -6.15 6.49 4.03
N SER A 261 -6.48 5.20 4.15
CA SER A 261 -7.86 4.70 4.07
C SER A 261 -8.12 3.56 5.04
N THR A 262 -9.35 3.50 5.57
CA THR A 262 -9.81 2.41 6.45
C THR A 262 -9.94 1.07 5.76
N PHE A 263 -10.05 1.04 4.43
CA PHE A 263 -10.33 -0.19 3.68
C PHE A 263 -9.21 -1.22 3.81
N GLY A 264 -9.61 -2.49 3.86
CA GLY A 264 -8.68 -3.61 3.77
C GLY A 264 -8.68 -4.57 4.94
N HIS A 265 -9.66 -4.50 5.87
CA HIS A 265 -9.74 -5.46 6.97
C HIS A 265 -9.98 -6.89 6.47
N PRO A 266 -11.03 -7.20 5.68
CA PRO A 266 -11.22 -8.54 5.15
C PRO A 266 -10.43 -8.78 3.87
N ASP A 267 -10.08 -10.03 3.60
CA ASP A 267 -9.38 -10.43 2.38
C ASP A 267 -10.13 -9.99 1.11
N GLU A 268 -11.45 -10.12 1.10
CA GLU A 268 -12.32 -9.79 -0.04
C GLU A 268 -12.26 -8.30 -0.41
N ALA A 269 -11.89 -7.42 0.52
CA ALA A 269 -11.69 -6.01 0.21
C ALA A 269 -10.59 -5.81 -0.83
N TRP A 270 -9.56 -6.65 -0.81
CA TRP A 270 -8.43 -6.59 -1.75
C TRP A 270 -8.76 -7.21 -3.13
N ASP A 271 -9.87 -7.93 -3.25
CA ASP A 271 -10.43 -8.40 -4.52
C ASP A 271 -11.38 -7.39 -5.16
N ASP A 272 -11.88 -6.40 -4.40
CA ASP A 272 -12.74 -5.35 -4.94
C ASP A 272 -11.93 -4.39 -5.84
N PRO A 273 -12.26 -4.30 -7.14
CA PRO A 273 -11.53 -3.43 -8.07
C PRO A 273 -11.60 -1.94 -7.69
N ARG A 274 -12.60 -1.52 -6.91
CA ARG A 274 -12.72 -0.14 -6.42
C ARG A 274 -11.66 0.11 -5.34
N VAL A 275 -11.49 -0.78 -4.36
CA VAL A 275 -10.46 -0.71 -3.32
C VAL A 275 -9.07 -0.76 -3.95
N GLN A 276 -8.85 -1.68 -4.90
CA GLN A 276 -7.62 -1.75 -5.68
C GLN A 276 -7.33 -0.44 -6.41
N GLY A 277 -8.35 0.14 -7.06
CA GLY A 277 -8.24 1.42 -7.77
C GLY A 277 -7.91 2.59 -6.85
N ILE A 278 -8.52 2.64 -5.66
CA ILE A 278 -8.27 3.65 -4.62
C ILE A 278 -6.79 3.64 -4.21
N TYR A 279 -6.26 2.48 -3.81
CA TYR A 279 -4.86 2.39 -3.37
C TYR A 279 -3.87 2.58 -4.52
N LEU A 280 -4.18 2.09 -5.72
CA LEU A 280 -3.35 2.35 -6.90
C LEU A 280 -3.29 3.84 -7.23
N GLY A 281 -4.43 4.54 -7.19
CA GLY A 281 -4.51 5.98 -7.41
C GLY A 281 -3.77 6.76 -6.33
N ALA A 282 -3.93 6.38 -5.07
CA ALA A 282 -3.20 6.96 -3.94
C ALA A 282 -1.67 6.81 -4.11
N LEU A 283 -1.19 5.62 -4.50
CA LEU A 283 0.23 5.41 -4.78
C LEU A 283 0.71 6.23 -5.97
N LYS A 284 -0.08 6.33 -7.06
CA LYS A 284 0.29 7.17 -8.19
C LYS A 284 0.43 8.63 -7.80
N TRP A 285 -0.47 9.15 -6.97
CA TRP A 285 -0.38 10.49 -6.45
C TRP A 285 0.82 10.67 -5.50
N ALA A 286 1.00 9.75 -4.57
CA ALA A 286 2.13 9.76 -3.64
C ALA A 286 3.49 9.68 -4.35
N LEU A 287 3.56 9.01 -5.50
CA LEU A 287 4.74 8.90 -6.36
C LEU A 287 4.92 10.08 -7.32
N GLY A 288 4.02 11.07 -7.30
CA GLY A 288 4.05 12.22 -8.20
C GLY A 288 3.76 11.86 -9.67
N LEU A 289 3.05 10.77 -9.94
CA LEU A 289 2.66 10.33 -11.28
C LEU A 289 1.28 10.84 -11.69
N GLU A 290 0.43 11.18 -10.73
CA GLU A 290 -0.84 11.89 -10.91
C GLU A 290 -0.87 13.11 -10.01
N ASN A 291 -1.53 14.17 -10.47
CA ASN A 291 -1.61 15.44 -9.75
C ASN A 291 -2.95 15.55 -9.00
N TYR A 292 -2.86 15.99 -7.77
CA TYR A 292 -3.99 16.45 -6.95
C TYR A 292 -3.48 17.47 -5.95
N VAL A 293 -4.24 18.52 -5.71
CA VAL A 293 -3.91 19.56 -4.73
C VAL A 293 -4.76 19.31 -3.49
N VAL A 294 -4.11 19.01 -2.40
CA VAL A 294 -4.75 18.82 -1.07
C VAL A 294 -5.41 20.12 -0.63
N ARG A 295 -6.71 20.05 -0.28
CA ARG A 295 -7.50 21.20 0.17
C ARG A 295 -8.35 20.81 1.37
N PRO A 296 -7.80 20.85 2.59
CA PRO A 296 -8.57 20.59 3.79
C PRO A 296 -9.86 21.41 3.83
N HIS A 297 -10.97 20.77 4.14
CA HIS A 297 -12.27 21.41 4.16
C HIS A 297 -13.10 20.97 5.38
N GLY A 298 -14.08 21.80 5.77
CA GLY A 298 -14.95 21.51 6.90
C GLY A 298 -15.88 20.32 6.65
N PHE A 299 -16.39 19.74 7.73
CA PHE A 299 -17.45 18.74 7.67
C PHE A 299 -18.79 19.41 7.30
N ASN A 300 -19.42 18.91 6.27
CA ASN A 300 -20.79 19.27 5.90
C ASN A 300 -21.63 17.98 6.00
N PRO A 301 -22.50 17.86 7.05
CA PRO A 301 -23.29 16.67 7.34
C PRO A 301 -24.20 16.21 6.22
#